data_51bbafe8c045891734ebe02cc4f5a9a8
#
_entry.id   51bbafe8c045891734ebe02cc4f5a9a8
#
_cell.length_a   1.000
_cell.length_b   1.000
_cell.length_c   1.000
_cell.angle_alpha   90.00
_cell.angle_beta   90.00
_cell.angle_gamma   90.00
#
_symmetry.space_group_name_H-M   'P 1'
#
loop_
_entity.id
_entity.type
_entity.pdbx_description
1 polymer ?
#
loop_
_entity_poly.entity_id
_entity_poly.type
_entity_poly.pdbx_seq_one_letter_code
_entity_poly.pdbx_strand_id
1 'polypeptide(L)'
;MSVGPELALAIPLVGALGIGLSGSKPNLREAVTLVTAAILLACVALIGVEVLDGARPRFEGPFMGPGLQLVLEVEPLGLLYALVGAVLWIPNSIYSIGYMRGHHERNQTRFYICFALALSSVMGIAFSGNLPTLFVFYETLTLATFPLIGHHGSPQAKRSGRIYLGILFSTSMLFLLLGICWAGVATGG
;
A
#
# COMPACT_ATOMS: atom_id res chain seq x y z
N MET A 1 -23.97 -4.14 7.36
CA MET A 1 -22.60 -4.14 7.93
C MET A 1 -21.81 -3.17 7.08
N SER A 2 -21.37 -2.08 7.67
CA SER A 2 -20.52 -1.12 6.96
C SER A 2 -19.13 -1.73 6.71
N VAL A 3 -18.64 -1.59 5.49
CA VAL A 3 -17.30 -2.03 5.12
C VAL A 3 -16.33 -0.91 5.47
N GLY A 4 -15.52 -1.11 6.52
CA GLY A 4 -14.58 -0.08 6.96
C GLY A 4 -13.32 0.01 6.11
N PRO A 5 -12.63 1.18 6.08
CA PRO A 5 -11.39 1.38 5.32
C PRO A 5 -10.24 0.47 5.79
N GLU A 6 -10.27 0.01 7.04
CA GLU A 6 -9.29 -0.93 7.60
C GLU A 6 -9.27 -2.28 6.85
N LEU A 7 -10.42 -2.71 6.30
CA LEU A 7 -10.47 -3.94 5.49
C LEU A 7 -9.70 -3.80 4.18
N ALA A 8 -9.78 -2.63 3.53
CA ALA A 8 -9.03 -2.38 2.31
C ALA A 8 -7.51 -2.40 2.53
N LEU A 9 -7.03 -2.06 3.73
CA LEU A 9 -5.63 -2.23 4.11
C LEU A 9 -5.30 -3.69 4.44
N ALA A 10 -6.17 -4.36 5.19
CA ALA A 10 -5.93 -5.72 5.68
C ALA A 10 -5.89 -6.76 4.56
N ILE A 11 -6.73 -6.61 3.52
CA ILE A 11 -6.81 -7.57 2.41
C ILE A 11 -5.44 -7.79 1.73
N PRO A 12 -4.72 -6.74 1.25
CA PRO A 12 -3.39 -6.96 0.65
C PRO A 12 -2.35 -7.46 1.66
N LEU A 13 -2.44 -7.12 2.95
CA LEU A 13 -1.53 -7.65 3.99
C LEU A 13 -1.72 -9.14 4.17
N VAL A 14 -2.97 -9.60 4.30
CA VAL A 14 -3.29 -11.03 4.38
C VAL A 14 -2.89 -11.74 3.08
N GLY A 15 -3.13 -11.09 1.94
CA GLY A 15 -2.65 -11.56 0.64
C GLY A 15 -1.14 -11.74 0.59
N ALA A 16 -0.37 -10.78 1.10
CA ALA A 16 1.10 -10.88 1.17
C ALA A 16 1.56 -12.09 2.00
N LEU A 17 0.89 -12.38 3.12
CA LEU A 17 1.14 -13.59 3.91
C LEU A 17 0.81 -14.86 3.13
N GLY A 18 -0.35 -14.91 2.47
CA GLY A 18 -0.77 -16.04 1.62
C GLY A 18 0.21 -16.28 0.45
N ILE A 19 0.68 -15.23 -0.20
CA ILE A 19 1.71 -15.26 -1.25
C ILE A 19 3.01 -15.85 -0.69
N GLY A 20 3.43 -15.42 0.49
CA GLY A 20 4.63 -15.94 1.17
C GLY A 20 4.55 -17.43 1.47
N LEU A 21 3.43 -17.87 2.04
CA LEU A 21 3.16 -19.28 2.34
C LEU A 21 3.07 -20.15 1.07
N SER A 22 2.66 -19.57 -0.04
CA SER A 22 2.52 -20.24 -1.34
C SER A 22 3.78 -20.15 -2.22
N GLY A 23 4.89 -19.62 -1.69
CA GLY A 23 6.10 -19.31 -2.44
C GLY A 23 6.73 -20.48 -3.21
N SER A 24 6.59 -21.70 -2.69
CA SER A 24 7.09 -22.95 -3.33
C SER A 24 6.22 -23.44 -4.51
N LYS A 25 4.98 -22.95 -4.64
CA LYS A 25 4.01 -23.38 -5.65
C LYS A 25 3.62 -22.18 -6.53
N PRO A 26 4.29 -21.96 -7.70
CA PRO A 26 4.06 -20.77 -8.53
C PRO A 26 2.60 -20.52 -8.89
N ASN A 27 1.87 -21.54 -9.33
CA ASN A 27 0.47 -21.42 -9.72
C ASN A 27 -0.43 -21.00 -8.54
N LEU A 28 -0.17 -21.55 -7.34
CA LEU A 28 -0.94 -21.19 -6.15
C LEU A 28 -0.64 -19.75 -5.71
N ARG A 29 0.62 -19.35 -5.71
CA ARG A 29 1.06 -17.99 -5.40
C ARG A 29 0.38 -16.95 -6.30
N GLU A 30 0.35 -17.21 -7.59
CA GLU A 30 -0.28 -16.32 -8.58
C GLU A 30 -1.80 -16.30 -8.46
N ALA A 31 -2.42 -17.46 -8.20
CA ALA A 31 -3.84 -17.52 -7.89
C ALA A 31 -4.20 -16.71 -6.64
N VAL A 32 -3.41 -16.84 -5.56
CA VAL A 32 -3.59 -16.04 -4.33
C VAL A 32 -3.47 -14.55 -4.65
N THR A 33 -2.50 -14.14 -5.47
CA THR A 33 -2.33 -12.73 -5.86
C THR A 33 -3.57 -12.20 -6.59
N LEU A 34 -4.07 -12.93 -7.58
CA LEU A 34 -5.25 -12.51 -8.38
C LEU A 34 -6.53 -12.52 -7.54
N VAL A 35 -6.71 -13.53 -6.69
CA VAL A 35 -7.87 -13.59 -5.78
C VAL A 35 -7.84 -12.43 -4.79
N THR A 36 -6.67 -12.11 -4.22
CA THR A 36 -6.52 -10.96 -3.32
C THR A 36 -6.84 -9.65 -4.04
N ALA A 37 -6.38 -9.47 -5.28
CA ALA A 37 -6.68 -8.30 -6.08
C ALA A 37 -8.18 -8.16 -6.37
N ALA A 38 -8.87 -9.26 -6.70
CA ALA A 38 -10.30 -9.27 -6.92
C ALA A 38 -11.11 -8.97 -5.64
N ILE A 39 -10.68 -9.52 -4.50
CA ILE A 39 -11.30 -9.23 -3.18
C ILE A 39 -11.09 -7.76 -2.80
N LEU A 40 -9.91 -7.20 -3.02
CA LEU A 40 -9.65 -5.78 -2.77
C LEU A 40 -10.56 -4.90 -3.63
N LEU A 41 -10.66 -5.18 -4.92
CA LEU A 41 -11.53 -4.42 -5.82
C LEU A 41 -12.99 -4.48 -5.37
N ALA A 42 -13.50 -5.66 -5.01
CA ALA A 42 -14.84 -5.82 -4.48
C ALA A 42 -15.06 -5.03 -3.18
N CYS A 43 -14.08 -5.07 -2.25
CA CYS A 43 -14.12 -4.33 -1.01
C CYS A 43 -14.20 -2.81 -1.26
N VAL A 44 -13.30 -2.27 -2.10
CA VAL A 44 -13.27 -0.83 -2.41
C VAL A 44 -14.53 -0.40 -3.17
N ALA A 45 -15.09 -1.25 -4.04
CA ALA A 45 -16.35 -0.98 -4.71
C ALA A 45 -17.53 -0.92 -3.74
N LEU A 46 -17.59 -1.81 -2.74
CA LEU A 46 -18.60 -1.78 -1.69
C LEU A 46 -18.50 -0.52 -0.83
N ILE A 47 -17.29 -0.13 -0.42
CA ILE A 47 -17.05 1.17 0.24
C ILE A 47 -17.55 2.31 -0.65
N GLY A 48 -17.34 2.20 -1.96
CA GLY A 48 -17.80 3.19 -2.93
C GLY A 48 -19.32 3.37 -2.94
N VAL A 49 -20.08 2.28 -2.87
CA VAL A 49 -21.54 2.36 -2.77
C VAL A 49 -21.97 3.09 -1.49
N GLU A 50 -21.39 2.76 -0.35
CA GLU A 50 -21.71 3.44 0.92
C GLU A 50 -21.37 4.94 0.86
N VAL A 51 -20.28 5.33 0.21
CA VAL A 51 -19.91 6.75 0.06
C VAL A 51 -20.85 7.48 -0.88
N LEU A 52 -21.35 6.84 -1.93
CA LEU A 52 -22.36 7.42 -2.83
C LEU A 52 -23.70 7.63 -2.11
N ASP A 53 -24.03 6.79 -1.13
CA ASP A 53 -25.20 6.95 -0.25
C ASP A 53 -24.98 8.03 0.84
N GLY A 54 -23.85 8.73 0.81
CA GLY A 54 -23.53 9.84 1.73
C GLY A 54 -22.78 9.42 2.99
N ALA A 55 -22.43 8.15 3.15
CA ALA A 55 -21.64 7.71 4.30
C ALA A 55 -20.19 8.21 4.22
N ARG A 56 -19.55 8.34 5.37
CA ARG A 56 -18.11 8.64 5.51
C ARG A 56 -17.51 7.59 6.47
N PRO A 57 -17.24 6.37 5.98
CA PRO A 57 -16.65 5.35 6.82
C PRO A 57 -15.33 5.85 7.43
N ARG A 58 -15.22 5.76 8.75
CA ARG A 58 -14.07 6.21 9.51
C ARG A 58 -13.63 5.12 10.47
N PHE A 59 -12.34 4.96 10.61
CA PHE A 59 -11.71 4.05 11.54
C PHE A 59 -10.65 4.78 12.35
N GLU A 60 -10.74 4.69 13.67
CA GLU A 60 -9.77 5.24 14.59
C GLU A 60 -8.94 4.10 15.17
N GLY A 61 -7.69 4.07 14.75
CA GLY A 61 -6.71 3.07 15.16
C GLY A 61 -5.98 3.45 16.46
N PRO A 62 -4.92 2.70 16.79
CA PRO A 62 -4.16 2.93 18.02
C PRO A 62 -3.44 4.28 18.02
N PHE A 63 -3.20 4.80 19.21
CA PHE A 63 -2.30 5.93 19.41
C PHE A 63 -0.86 5.52 19.11
N MET A 64 -0.19 6.29 18.25
CA MET A 64 1.22 6.11 17.90
C MET A 64 2.16 6.98 18.76
N GLY A 65 1.59 7.93 19.52
CA GLY A 65 2.30 8.86 20.39
C GLY A 65 1.36 9.95 20.94
N PRO A 66 1.85 10.86 21.79
CA PRO A 66 1.05 11.97 22.30
C PRO A 66 0.51 12.83 21.14
N GLY A 67 -0.82 12.89 21.00
CA GLY A 67 -1.49 13.63 19.92
C GLY A 67 -1.41 12.99 18.52
N LEU A 68 -0.82 11.78 18.39
CA LEU A 68 -0.67 11.07 17.12
C LEU A 68 -1.54 9.82 17.12
N GLN A 69 -2.72 9.88 16.54
CA GLN A 69 -3.61 8.74 16.33
C GLN A 69 -3.65 8.35 14.86
N LEU A 70 -3.65 7.05 14.58
CA LEU A 70 -3.89 6.54 13.25
C LEU A 70 -5.38 6.71 12.93
N VAL A 71 -5.71 7.50 11.92
CA VAL A 71 -7.08 7.76 11.50
C VAL A 71 -7.22 7.45 10.02
N LEU A 72 -8.17 6.59 9.69
CA LEU A 72 -8.58 6.33 8.31
C LEU A 72 -9.98 6.90 8.11
N GLU A 73 -10.17 7.63 7.03
CA GLU A 73 -11.45 8.24 6.66
C GLU A 73 -11.61 8.17 5.14
N VAL A 74 -12.78 7.75 4.70
CA VAL A 74 -13.02 7.61 3.27
C VAL A 74 -13.66 8.89 2.74
N GLU A 75 -12.87 9.65 2.00
CA GLU A 75 -13.33 10.78 1.21
C GLU A 75 -13.50 10.40 -0.27
N PRO A 76 -14.34 11.10 -1.04
CA PRO A 76 -14.58 10.80 -2.45
C PRO A 76 -13.31 10.79 -3.31
N LEU A 77 -12.37 11.69 -3.05
CA LEU A 77 -11.10 11.75 -3.77
C LEU A 77 -10.21 10.56 -3.43
N GLY A 78 -10.10 10.22 -2.15
CA GLY A 78 -9.35 9.05 -1.68
C GLY A 78 -9.95 7.76 -2.23
N LEU A 79 -11.29 7.65 -2.25
CA LEU A 79 -11.99 6.51 -2.86
C LEU A 79 -11.67 6.35 -4.35
N LEU A 80 -11.67 7.45 -5.12
CA LEU A 80 -11.32 7.41 -6.54
C LEU A 80 -9.90 6.88 -6.72
N TYR A 81 -8.95 7.35 -5.92
CA TYR A 81 -7.56 6.91 -5.96
C TYR A 81 -7.44 5.42 -5.60
N ALA A 82 -8.13 4.96 -4.55
CA ALA A 82 -8.17 3.58 -4.14
C ALA A 82 -8.78 2.66 -5.22
N LEU A 83 -9.87 3.08 -5.87
CA LEU A 83 -10.49 2.36 -6.98
C LEU A 83 -9.51 2.18 -8.15
N VAL A 84 -8.83 3.24 -8.57
CA VAL A 84 -7.84 3.17 -9.65
C VAL A 84 -6.75 2.16 -9.29
N GLY A 85 -6.20 2.23 -8.06
CA GLY A 85 -5.19 1.28 -7.58
C GLY A 85 -5.68 -0.18 -7.58
N ALA A 86 -6.88 -0.42 -7.07
CA ALA A 86 -7.49 -1.75 -7.01
C ALA A 86 -7.77 -2.33 -8.41
N VAL A 87 -8.32 -1.53 -9.33
CA VAL A 87 -8.56 -1.95 -10.73
C VAL A 87 -7.26 -2.28 -11.43
N LEU A 88 -6.25 -1.41 -11.34
CA LEU A 88 -4.97 -1.59 -12.03
C LEU A 88 -4.14 -2.75 -11.47
N TRP A 89 -4.40 -3.18 -10.25
CA TRP A 89 -3.68 -4.34 -9.69
C TRP A 89 -3.93 -5.63 -10.47
N ILE A 90 -5.15 -5.85 -10.97
CA ILE A 90 -5.52 -7.05 -11.72
C ILE A 90 -4.73 -7.17 -13.03
N PRO A 91 -4.82 -6.22 -14.00
CA PRO A 91 -4.07 -6.32 -15.25
C PRO A 91 -2.56 -6.29 -15.02
N ASN A 92 -2.07 -5.51 -14.04
CA ASN A 92 -0.65 -5.52 -13.69
C ASN A 92 -0.19 -6.89 -13.16
N SER A 93 -1.00 -7.58 -12.36
CA SER A 93 -0.66 -8.93 -11.89
C SER A 93 -0.63 -9.94 -13.05
N ILE A 94 -1.60 -9.89 -13.96
CA ILE A 94 -1.63 -10.76 -15.16
C ILE A 94 -0.39 -10.52 -16.02
N TYR A 95 -0.06 -9.25 -16.28
CA TYR A 95 1.15 -8.89 -17.02
C TYR A 95 2.42 -9.38 -16.32
N SER A 96 2.54 -9.15 -15.01
CA SER A 96 3.71 -9.55 -14.21
C SER A 96 3.90 -11.06 -14.19
N ILE A 97 2.82 -11.85 -14.15
CA ILE A 97 2.87 -13.31 -14.21
C ILE A 97 3.49 -13.75 -15.54
N GLY A 98 2.99 -13.22 -16.67
CA GLY A 98 3.53 -13.52 -18.00
C GLY A 98 4.98 -13.11 -18.13
N TYR A 99 5.34 -11.90 -17.70
CA TYR A 99 6.69 -11.38 -17.76
C TYR A 99 7.68 -12.19 -16.92
N MET A 100 7.37 -12.42 -15.64
CA MET A 100 8.24 -13.13 -14.71
C MET A 100 8.48 -14.59 -15.13
N ARG A 101 7.47 -15.25 -15.68
CA ARG A 101 7.62 -16.64 -16.22
C ARG A 101 8.42 -16.65 -17.51
N GLY A 102 8.13 -15.75 -18.45
CA GLY A 102 8.80 -15.68 -19.76
C GLY A 102 10.29 -15.39 -19.66
N HIS A 103 10.70 -14.57 -18.68
CA HIS A 103 12.10 -14.20 -18.45
C HIS A 103 12.81 -15.06 -17.38
N HIS A 104 12.13 -16.07 -16.82
CA HIS A 104 12.67 -16.92 -15.75
C HIS A 104 13.24 -16.12 -14.57
N GLU A 105 12.55 -15.03 -14.20
CA GLU A 105 13.01 -14.13 -13.15
C GLU A 105 13.13 -14.83 -11.78
N ARG A 106 14.19 -14.48 -11.04
CA ARG A 106 14.43 -14.99 -9.70
C ARG A 106 13.64 -14.19 -8.65
N ASN A 107 13.42 -14.82 -7.49
CA ASN A 107 12.78 -14.16 -6.35
C ASN A 107 11.37 -13.59 -6.63
N GLN A 108 10.61 -14.24 -7.49
CA GLN A 108 9.26 -13.80 -7.85
C GLN A 108 8.34 -13.64 -6.64
N THR A 109 8.41 -14.54 -5.64
CA THR A 109 7.62 -14.47 -4.41
C THR A 109 7.84 -13.15 -3.68
N ARG A 110 9.12 -12.72 -3.54
CA ARG A 110 9.46 -11.43 -2.94
C ARG A 110 8.82 -10.25 -3.70
N PHE A 111 8.83 -10.32 -5.04
CA PHE A 111 8.19 -9.29 -5.87
C PHE A 111 6.71 -9.15 -5.55
N TYR A 112 5.95 -10.26 -5.55
CA TYR A 112 4.51 -10.21 -5.28
C TYR A 112 4.18 -9.81 -3.84
N ILE A 113 4.99 -10.24 -2.85
CA ILE A 113 4.83 -9.79 -1.46
C ILE A 113 5.01 -8.27 -1.35
N CYS A 114 6.12 -7.75 -1.87
CA CYS A 114 6.41 -6.31 -1.82
C CYS A 114 5.35 -5.50 -2.57
N PHE A 115 4.83 -6.02 -3.69
CA PHE A 115 3.77 -5.37 -4.44
C PHE A 115 2.45 -5.34 -3.64
N ALA A 116 2.06 -6.43 -2.98
CA ALA A 116 0.90 -6.46 -2.12
C ALA A 116 1.03 -5.50 -0.92
N LEU A 117 2.22 -5.44 -0.28
CA LEU A 117 2.51 -4.48 0.79
C LEU A 117 2.43 -3.03 0.29
N ALA A 118 2.93 -2.76 -0.93
CA ALA A 118 2.81 -1.45 -1.55
C ALA A 118 1.34 -1.07 -1.76
N LEU A 119 0.49 -1.99 -2.25
CA LEU A 119 -0.94 -1.74 -2.42
C LEU A 119 -1.65 -1.48 -1.08
N SER A 120 -1.31 -2.20 0.00
CA SER A 120 -1.82 -1.91 1.33
C SER A 120 -1.47 -0.49 1.75
N SER A 121 -0.21 -0.07 1.53
CA SER A 121 0.23 1.30 1.85
C SER A 121 -0.49 2.34 0.99
N VAL A 122 -0.74 2.05 -0.29
CA VAL A 122 -1.54 2.92 -1.19
C VAL A 122 -2.96 3.10 -0.67
N MET A 123 -3.61 2.02 -0.18
CA MET A 123 -4.93 2.13 0.46
C MET A 123 -4.87 2.99 1.73
N GLY A 124 -3.80 2.83 2.54
CA GLY A 124 -3.57 3.64 3.73
C GLY A 124 -3.39 5.13 3.42
N ILE A 125 -2.67 5.47 2.35
CA ILE A 125 -2.54 6.86 1.86
C ILE A 125 -3.89 7.39 1.37
N ALA A 126 -4.60 6.60 0.57
CA ALA A 126 -5.88 6.97 -0.02
C ALA A 126 -6.96 7.30 1.04
N PHE A 127 -6.92 6.59 2.15
CA PHE A 127 -7.90 6.73 3.24
C PHE A 127 -7.31 7.40 4.48
N SER A 128 -6.16 8.09 4.39
CA SER A 128 -5.59 8.81 5.52
C SER A 128 -6.49 9.97 5.94
N GLY A 129 -7.00 9.94 7.18
CA GLY A 129 -7.83 11.00 7.76
C GLY A 129 -7.03 12.12 8.44
N ASN A 130 -5.70 11.97 8.55
CA ASN A 130 -4.81 12.99 9.07
C ASN A 130 -3.39 12.88 8.49
N LEU A 131 -2.62 13.96 8.60
CA LEU A 131 -1.25 14.03 8.07
C LEU A 131 -0.29 13.00 8.68
N PRO A 132 -0.30 12.71 9.99
CA PRO A 132 0.54 11.64 10.56
C PRO A 132 0.25 10.26 9.97
N THR A 133 -1.01 9.91 9.77
CA THR A 133 -1.40 8.65 9.11
C THR A 133 -0.88 8.58 7.69
N LEU A 134 -1.05 9.66 6.92
CA LEU A 134 -0.52 9.76 5.56
C LEU A 134 1.00 9.55 5.55
N PHE A 135 1.72 10.18 6.46
CA PHE A 135 3.17 10.05 6.57
C PHE A 135 3.60 8.60 6.82
N VAL A 136 2.98 7.91 7.78
CA VAL A 136 3.30 6.52 8.10
C VAL A 136 3.12 5.61 6.89
N PHE A 137 2.00 5.72 6.17
CA PHE A 137 1.76 4.90 4.99
C PHE A 137 2.64 5.29 3.80
N TYR A 138 2.99 6.57 3.67
CA TYR A 138 3.94 7.04 2.67
C TYR A 138 5.33 6.42 2.88
N GLU A 139 5.84 6.42 4.13
CA GLU A 139 7.12 5.77 4.46
C GLU A 139 7.05 4.25 4.28
N THR A 140 5.93 3.63 4.65
CA THR A 140 5.72 2.19 4.45
C THR A 140 5.73 1.84 2.96
N LEU A 141 5.11 2.66 2.10
CA LEU A 141 5.15 2.51 0.65
C LEU A 141 6.58 2.61 0.12
N THR A 142 7.34 3.60 0.59
CA THR A 142 8.75 3.79 0.22
C THR A 142 9.58 2.55 0.56
N LEU A 143 9.40 1.99 1.76
CA LEU A 143 10.10 0.78 2.19
C LEU A 143 9.66 -0.46 1.41
N ALA A 144 8.35 -0.61 1.14
CA ALA A 144 7.80 -1.75 0.40
C ALA A 144 8.25 -1.77 -1.07
N THR A 145 8.46 -0.62 -1.69
CA THR A 145 8.88 -0.50 -3.09
C THR A 145 10.40 -0.66 -3.26
N PHE A 146 11.19 -0.44 -2.22
CA PHE A 146 12.65 -0.55 -2.29
C PHE A 146 13.16 -1.91 -2.83
N PRO A 147 12.67 -3.07 -2.37
CA PRO A 147 13.10 -4.37 -2.91
C PRO A 147 12.70 -4.59 -4.37
N LEU A 148 11.70 -3.86 -4.88
CA LEU A 148 11.28 -3.92 -6.28
C LEU A 148 12.29 -3.23 -7.19
N ILE A 149 12.82 -2.06 -6.78
CA ILE A 149 13.84 -1.31 -7.50
C ILE A 149 15.13 -2.13 -7.64
N GLY A 150 15.51 -2.85 -6.60
CA GLY A 150 16.69 -3.73 -6.57
C GLY A 150 16.43 -5.16 -7.05
N HIS A 151 15.34 -5.44 -7.77
CA HIS A 151 14.89 -6.81 -8.06
C HIS A 151 15.95 -7.69 -8.76
N HIS A 152 16.62 -7.14 -9.77
CA HIS A 152 17.69 -7.85 -10.52
C HIS A 152 18.93 -8.20 -9.68
N GLY A 153 19.11 -7.59 -8.50
CA GLY A 153 20.13 -7.98 -7.53
C GLY A 153 21.59 -7.67 -7.92
N SER A 154 21.84 -6.97 -9.03
CA SER A 154 23.19 -6.57 -9.42
C SER A 154 23.81 -5.62 -8.38
N PRO A 155 25.16 -5.60 -8.21
CA PRO A 155 25.81 -4.67 -7.27
C PRO A 155 25.46 -3.20 -7.57
N GLN A 156 25.33 -2.85 -8.85
CA GLN A 156 24.97 -1.53 -9.31
C GLN A 156 23.51 -1.20 -8.96
N ALA A 157 22.56 -2.10 -9.21
CA ALA A 157 21.15 -1.91 -8.84
C ALA A 157 20.97 -1.75 -7.33
N LYS A 158 21.70 -2.53 -6.52
CA LYS A 158 21.69 -2.39 -5.05
C LYS A 158 22.24 -1.05 -4.58
N ARG A 159 23.31 -0.54 -5.22
CA ARG A 159 23.90 0.76 -4.89
C ARG A 159 22.93 1.89 -5.26
N SER A 160 22.40 1.88 -6.47
CA SER A 160 21.43 2.89 -6.94
C SER A 160 20.16 2.89 -6.11
N GLY A 161 19.64 1.70 -5.76
CA GLY A 161 18.46 1.57 -4.90
C GLY A 161 18.71 2.16 -3.50
N ARG A 162 19.88 1.96 -2.89
CA ARG A 162 20.21 2.56 -1.58
C ARG A 162 20.31 4.08 -1.65
N ILE A 163 20.89 4.62 -2.70
CA ILE A 163 20.97 6.08 -2.91
C ILE A 163 19.56 6.64 -3.09
N TYR A 164 18.73 6.00 -3.93
CA TYR A 164 17.35 6.38 -4.14
C TYR A 164 16.55 6.39 -2.83
N LEU A 165 16.61 5.28 -2.06
CA LEU A 165 15.94 5.20 -0.76
C LEU A 165 16.43 6.27 0.21
N GLY A 166 17.75 6.48 0.28
CA GLY A 166 18.35 7.50 1.15
C GLY A 166 17.86 8.90 0.83
N ILE A 167 17.82 9.27 -0.46
CA ILE A 167 17.30 10.58 -0.90
C ILE A 167 15.81 10.71 -0.57
N LEU A 168 15.00 9.71 -0.93
CA LEU A 168 13.56 9.77 -0.75
C LEU A 168 13.18 9.84 0.73
N PHE A 169 13.79 8.98 1.56
CA PHE A 169 13.57 8.96 3.00
C PHE A 169 14.05 10.24 3.69
N SER A 170 15.23 10.76 3.30
CA SER A 170 15.74 12.01 3.87
C SER A 170 14.87 13.20 3.51
N THR A 171 14.34 13.26 2.27
CA THR A 171 13.45 14.36 1.84
C THR A 171 12.12 14.32 2.58
N SER A 172 11.51 13.15 2.75
CA SER A 172 10.25 13.04 3.50
C SER A 172 10.43 13.36 4.98
N MET A 173 11.51 12.90 5.60
CA MET A 173 11.82 13.26 7.00
C MET A 173 12.10 14.75 7.18
N LEU A 174 12.85 15.38 6.27
CA LEU A 174 13.23 16.79 6.41
C LEU A 174 12.12 17.76 6.02
N PHE A 175 11.26 17.42 5.08
CA PHE A 175 10.24 18.35 4.59
C PHE A 175 8.84 17.94 5.04
N LEU A 176 8.43 16.70 4.79
CA LEU A 176 7.06 16.28 5.10
C LEU A 176 6.85 16.17 6.62
N LEU A 177 7.74 15.49 7.35
CA LEU A 177 7.60 15.35 8.80
C LEU A 177 7.70 16.71 9.52
N LEU A 178 8.66 17.56 9.12
CA LEU A 178 8.76 18.91 9.69
C LEU A 178 7.53 19.76 9.37
N GLY A 179 6.99 19.64 8.15
CA GLY A 179 5.73 20.31 7.76
C GLY A 179 4.55 19.85 8.61
N ILE A 180 4.43 18.55 8.89
CA ILE A 180 3.40 17.98 9.77
C ILE A 180 3.56 18.50 11.19
N CYS A 181 4.76 18.48 11.74
CA CYS A 181 5.02 19.01 13.09
C CYS A 181 4.69 20.51 13.17
N TRP A 182 5.07 21.29 12.17
CA TRP A 182 4.75 22.70 12.12
C TRP A 182 3.25 22.97 12.03
N ALA A 183 2.55 22.23 11.17
CA ALA A 183 1.08 22.32 11.06
C ALA A 183 0.41 21.96 12.38
N GLY A 184 0.82 20.88 13.06
CA GLY A 184 0.29 20.51 14.38
C GLY A 184 0.48 21.59 15.42
N VAL A 185 1.67 22.24 15.49
CA VAL A 185 1.90 23.36 16.41
C VAL A 185 1.06 24.57 16.05
N ALA A 186 0.89 24.88 14.76
CA ALA A 186 0.12 26.03 14.30
C ALA A 186 -1.38 25.88 14.47
N THR A 187 -1.89 24.66 14.43
CA THR A 187 -3.34 24.38 14.57
C THR A 187 -3.76 23.98 15.99
N GLY A 188 -2.81 23.81 16.90
CA GLY A 188 -3.08 23.42 18.29
C GLY A 188 -3.31 21.93 18.50
N GLY A 189 -2.88 21.07 17.55
CA GLY A 189 -3.01 19.62 17.57
C GLY A 189 -4.14 19.11 16.69
#